data_944462b4aec89b2fb804f9d969409b0e
#
_entry.id   944462b4aec89b2fb804f9d969409b0e
#
_cell.length_a   1.000
_cell.length_b   1.000
_cell.length_c   1.000
_cell.angle_alpha   90.00
_cell.angle_beta   90.00
_cell.angle_gamma   90.00
#
_symmetry.space_group_name_H-M   'P 1'
#
loop_
_entity.id
_entity.type
_entity.pdbx_description
1 polymer ?
#
loop_
_entity_poly.entity_id
_entity_poly.type
_entity_poly.pdbx_seq_one_letter_code
_entity_poly.pdbx_strand_id
1 'polypeptide(L)'
;MFRGEMLALLVAVIVYVSYPLGIAGEMYRNEELSLDQTPYNDGRLYEMWSMSGSTTVSEDFIRLTPELQSQHGSLWTHSAVSASTLGDEWEATIKFKVHGSGVDFFGDGFAFWFTSEANELGPVFGSRDYWTGLGVFFDTFDNGNRDRQNHPYISVMTNDGTLSYVHGDGGLQHGIPACHSLFRSHTDGPNSQQLSTVRIHYTKPKLIVDVNLHNSDTWTRCVDVNGVYLPAGGYYFGFTASTGDLTDKHDIFSISFRSERAPKNDEDSHVVDPDAPTDDEMEGINNIVKETGIVKALKVQGDEHQERITDIKYHLENQVKGLNAHLSSMIGKLEAQEEEMTEQLKRLEELTGHHLSHVQKEHELGKQSWRMPFLILIILMVLFVAYAYRRCQQIQETKIM
;
A
#
# COMPACT_ATOMS: atom_id res chain seq x y z
N MET A 1 37.87 4.83 -58.86
CA MET A 1 36.66 4.47 -58.15
C MET A 1 36.92 3.85 -56.77
N PHE A 2 38.00 3.10 -56.54
CA PHE A 2 38.31 2.42 -55.28
C PHE A 2 38.84 3.29 -54.11
N ARG A 3 39.28 4.54 -54.34
CA ARG A 3 39.83 5.41 -53.28
C ARG A 3 38.74 6.14 -52.45
N GLY A 4 37.55 6.40 -53.01
CA GLY A 4 36.48 7.09 -52.33
C GLY A 4 35.72 6.19 -51.31
N GLU A 5 35.52 4.94 -51.66
CA GLU A 5 34.79 3.98 -50.81
C GLU A 5 35.63 3.56 -49.58
N MET A 6 36.97 3.45 -49.73
CA MET A 6 37.86 3.17 -48.61
C MET A 6 37.94 4.31 -47.59
N LEU A 7 37.84 5.57 -48.05
CA LEU A 7 37.83 6.74 -47.19
C LEU A 7 36.52 6.86 -46.41
N ALA A 8 35.37 6.52 -47.09
CA ALA A 8 34.07 6.48 -46.44
C ALA A 8 33.96 5.39 -45.37
N LEU A 9 34.56 4.21 -45.60
CA LEU A 9 34.60 3.14 -44.63
C LEU A 9 35.52 3.49 -43.43
N LEU A 10 36.67 4.17 -43.64
CA LEU A 10 37.54 4.64 -42.59
C LEU A 10 36.89 5.72 -41.72
N VAL A 11 36.17 6.66 -42.35
CA VAL A 11 35.41 7.68 -41.61
C VAL A 11 34.26 7.07 -40.84
N ALA A 12 33.56 6.08 -41.38
CA ALA A 12 32.49 5.34 -40.68
C ALA A 12 33.03 4.55 -39.46
N VAL A 13 34.21 3.91 -39.61
CA VAL A 13 34.86 3.18 -38.51
C VAL A 13 35.38 4.17 -37.44
N ILE A 14 35.92 5.32 -37.82
CA ILE A 14 36.37 6.35 -36.87
C ILE A 14 35.18 6.97 -36.15
N VAL A 15 34.05 7.22 -36.82
CA VAL A 15 32.83 7.70 -36.19
C VAL A 15 32.24 6.64 -35.25
N TYR A 16 32.30 5.36 -35.61
CA TYR A 16 31.82 4.27 -34.74
C TYR A 16 32.71 4.04 -33.50
N VAL A 17 34.04 4.32 -33.60
CA VAL A 17 34.98 4.22 -32.47
C VAL A 17 34.98 5.49 -31.61
N SER A 18 34.46 6.63 -32.14
CA SER A 18 34.41 7.91 -31.41
C SER A 18 33.10 8.15 -30.66
N TYR A 19 32.08 7.30 -30.81
CA TYR A 19 31.02 7.26 -29.83
C TYR A 19 31.54 6.41 -28.67
N PRO A 20 31.76 7.01 -27.47
CA PRO A 20 31.98 6.20 -26.30
C PRO A 20 30.72 5.32 -26.18
N LEU A 21 30.88 4.00 -26.34
CA LEU A 21 29.97 3.08 -25.69
C LEU A 21 29.89 3.62 -24.27
N GLY A 22 28.73 4.21 -23.91
CA GLY A 22 28.51 4.67 -22.55
C GLY A 22 28.85 3.50 -21.66
N ILE A 23 30.03 3.57 -21.02
CA ILE A 23 30.36 2.70 -19.92
C ILE A 23 29.27 3.05 -18.93
N ALA A 24 28.32 2.13 -18.73
CA ALA A 24 27.37 2.27 -17.64
C ALA A 24 28.22 2.55 -16.41
N GLY A 25 28.00 3.74 -15.82
CA GLY A 25 28.77 4.16 -14.65
C GLY A 25 28.68 3.07 -13.59
N GLU A 26 29.76 2.83 -12.88
CA GLU A 26 29.73 1.88 -11.76
C GLU A 26 28.74 2.41 -10.72
N MET A 27 27.68 1.62 -10.42
CA MET A 27 26.69 1.98 -9.42
C MET A 27 27.17 1.52 -8.04
N TYR A 28 27.31 2.47 -7.13
CA TYR A 28 27.76 2.23 -5.77
C TYR A 28 26.59 1.78 -4.89
N ARG A 29 26.84 0.76 -4.07
CA ARG A 29 25.87 0.35 -3.06
C ARG A 29 25.75 1.41 -1.96
N ASN A 30 24.53 1.74 -1.59
CA ASN A 30 24.24 2.61 -0.46
C ASN A 30 23.77 1.74 0.74
N GLU A 31 24.61 1.64 1.75
CA GLU A 31 24.35 0.79 2.93
C GLU A 31 23.24 1.37 3.80
N GLU A 32 23.11 2.70 3.91
CA GLU A 32 22.07 3.35 4.69
C GLU A 32 20.66 3.14 4.14
N LEU A 33 20.55 2.97 2.83
CA LEU A 33 19.30 2.72 2.12
C LEU A 33 19.04 1.24 1.83
N SER A 34 19.97 0.35 2.22
CA SER A 34 19.88 -1.08 1.94
C SER A 34 19.55 -1.88 3.20
N LEU A 35 18.64 -2.83 3.07
CA LEU A 35 18.24 -3.79 4.10
C LEU A 35 18.21 -5.19 3.46
N ASP A 36 19.37 -5.83 3.38
CA ASP A 36 19.51 -7.17 2.78
C ASP A 36 20.36 -8.12 3.62
N GLN A 37 20.74 -7.69 4.83
CA GLN A 37 21.49 -8.48 5.78
C GLN A 37 20.59 -8.88 6.96
N THR A 38 20.20 -10.13 6.98
CA THR A 38 19.50 -10.75 8.11
C THR A 38 20.50 -11.14 9.21
N PRO A 39 20.09 -11.22 10.48
CA PRO A 39 18.72 -11.00 11.00
C PRO A 39 18.39 -9.52 11.14
N TYR A 40 17.17 -9.13 10.83
CA TYR A 40 16.72 -7.72 10.98
C TYR A 40 16.50 -7.28 12.43
N ASN A 41 16.44 -8.21 13.35
CA ASN A 41 16.24 -7.93 14.79
C ASN A 41 17.54 -7.64 15.55
N ASP A 42 18.68 -7.47 14.86
CA ASP A 42 20.00 -7.19 15.46
C ASP A 42 20.22 -5.73 15.92
N GLY A 43 19.25 -4.85 15.67
CA GLY A 43 19.29 -3.44 16.08
C GLY A 43 19.68 -2.45 14.98
N ARG A 44 20.44 -2.85 13.95
CA ARG A 44 20.88 -1.98 12.85
C ARG A 44 19.72 -1.36 12.08
N LEU A 45 18.61 -2.10 11.91
CA LEU A 45 17.40 -1.60 11.27
C LEU A 45 16.92 -0.30 11.93
N TYR A 46 16.90 -0.23 13.25
CA TYR A 46 16.39 0.91 14.02
C TYR A 46 17.30 2.14 13.98
N GLU A 47 18.55 1.98 13.58
CA GLU A 47 19.48 3.11 13.42
C GLU A 47 19.18 3.92 12.17
N MET A 48 18.75 3.25 11.11
CA MET A 48 18.58 3.85 9.77
C MET A 48 17.12 4.01 9.36
N TRP A 49 16.22 3.21 9.93
CA TRP A 49 14.81 3.12 9.51
C TRP A 49 13.86 3.26 10.69
N SER A 50 12.80 4.03 10.47
CA SER A 50 11.65 4.15 11.37
C SER A 50 10.50 3.29 10.90
N MET A 51 9.74 2.77 11.86
CA MET A 51 8.55 1.95 11.60
C MET A 51 7.37 2.49 12.38
N SER A 52 6.18 2.38 11.79
CA SER A 52 4.96 2.77 12.49
C SER A 52 3.78 1.88 12.13
N GLY A 53 2.67 2.07 12.86
CA GLY A 53 1.44 1.31 12.68
C GLY A 53 1.58 -0.15 13.07
N SER A 54 1.08 -1.06 12.23
CA SER A 54 1.10 -2.51 12.45
C SER A 54 2.40 -3.20 12.02
N THR A 55 3.42 -2.43 11.65
CA THR A 55 4.70 -2.98 11.19
C THR A 55 5.39 -3.78 12.29
N THR A 56 5.84 -4.99 11.96
CA THR A 56 6.57 -5.89 12.85
C THR A 56 7.83 -6.42 12.17
N VAL A 57 8.86 -6.73 12.98
CA VAL A 57 10.15 -7.22 12.50
C VAL A 57 10.31 -8.68 12.88
N SER A 58 10.60 -9.53 11.88
CA SER A 58 11.05 -10.90 12.05
C SER A 58 12.56 -11.01 11.79
N GLU A 59 13.14 -12.17 11.98
CA GLU A 59 14.54 -12.39 11.62
C GLU A 59 14.79 -12.22 10.11
N ASP A 60 13.87 -12.71 9.27
CA ASP A 60 14.06 -12.82 7.82
C ASP A 60 13.30 -11.78 7.01
N PHE A 61 12.32 -11.07 7.61
CA PHE A 61 11.48 -10.11 6.90
C PHE A 61 10.90 -9.03 7.83
N ILE A 62 10.49 -7.93 7.23
CA ILE A 62 9.73 -6.86 7.87
C ILE A 62 8.30 -6.95 7.34
N ARG A 63 7.33 -7.19 8.23
CA ARG A 63 5.91 -7.24 7.91
C ARG A 63 5.29 -5.88 8.10
N LEU A 64 4.83 -5.26 7.01
CA LEU A 64 4.15 -3.97 7.06
C LEU A 64 2.74 -4.11 7.65
N THR A 65 1.94 -5.06 7.14
CA THR A 65 0.61 -5.36 7.69
C THR A 65 0.44 -6.86 7.93
N PRO A 66 -0.17 -7.27 9.05
CA PRO A 66 -0.68 -8.63 9.24
C PRO A 66 -1.96 -8.83 8.41
N GLU A 67 -2.41 -10.08 8.29
CA GLU A 67 -3.70 -10.42 7.67
C GLU A 67 -4.86 -10.13 8.64
N LEU A 68 -5.06 -8.84 8.93
CA LEU A 68 -6.13 -8.30 9.78
C LEU A 68 -6.75 -7.10 9.07
N GLN A 69 -8.03 -6.85 9.34
CA GLN A 69 -8.75 -5.71 8.75
C GLN A 69 -8.26 -4.37 9.29
N SER A 70 -8.37 -3.33 8.46
CA SER A 70 -8.10 -1.93 8.84
C SER A 70 -6.70 -1.72 9.43
N GLN A 71 -5.68 -2.34 8.83
CA GLN A 71 -4.29 -2.18 9.24
C GLN A 71 -3.57 -1.18 8.33
N HIS A 72 -2.66 -0.43 8.94
CA HIS A 72 -1.69 0.43 8.24
C HIS A 72 -0.32 0.20 8.84
N GLY A 73 0.67 0.00 7.99
CA GLY A 73 2.05 -0.15 8.42
C GLY A 73 3.00 0.62 7.54
N SER A 74 4.11 1.07 8.09
CA SER A 74 5.11 1.83 7.36
C SER A 74 6.53 1.54 7.81
N LEU A 75 7.46 1.70 6.86
CA LEU A 75 8.90 1.62 7.02
C LEU A 75 9.52 2.78 6.23
N TRP A 76 10.23 3.70 6.90
CA TRP A 76 10.80 4.89 6.28
C TRP A 76 12.25 5.12 6.71
N THR A 77 13.10 5.63 5.82
CA THR A 77 14.43 6.11 6.20
C THR A 77 14.31 7.25 7.21
N HIS A 78 15.23 7.29 8.19
CA HIS A 78 15.26 8.38 9.18
C HIS A 78 15.65 9.72 8.57
N SER A 79 16.59 9.67 7.62
CA SER A 79 17.13 10.88 6.98
C SER A 79 16.68 10.98 5.54
N ALA A 80 16.43 12.21 5.10
CA ALA A 80 16.19 12.49 3.71
C ALA A 80 17.51 12.43 2.92
N VAL A 81 17.45 11.86 1.73
CA VAL A 81 18.59 11.78 0.81
C VAL A 81 18.41 12.80 -0.30
N SER A 82 19.45 13.59 -0.59
CA SER A 82 19.39 14.58 -1.65
C SER A 82 19.71 13.97 -3.02
N ALA A 83 19.12 14.54 -4.09
CA ALA A 83 19.48 14.16 -5.46
C ALA A 83 20.98 14.36 -5.74
N SER A 84 21.62 15.36 -5.08
CA SER A 84 23.08 15.59 -5.20
C SER A 84 23.89 14.43 -4.58
N THR A 85 23.35 13.71 -3.62
CA THR A 85 23.99 12.54 -3.01
C THR A 85 23.84 11.30 -3.89
N LEU A 86 22.69 11.11 -4.55
CA LEU A 86 22.41 9.94 -5.37
C LEU A 86 22.96 10.06 -6.80
N GLY A 87 23.10 11.28 -7.34
CA GLY A 87 23.35 11.52 -8.75
C GLY A 87 22.07 11.51 -9.58
N ASP A 88 22.24 11.41 -10.91
CA ASP A 88 21.12 11.33 -11.86
C ASP A 88 20.64 9.88 -12.11
N GLU A 89 21.32 8.89 -11.50
CA GLU A 89 20.98 7.47 -11.63
C GLU A 89 20.97 6.76 -10.28
N TRP A 90 19.91 6.01 -10.02
CA TRP A 90 19.79 5.11 -8.86
C TRP A 90 18.90 3.91 -9.19
N GLU A 91 19.12 2.83 -8.44
CA GLU A 91 18.35 1.59 -8.54
C GLU A 91 17.97 1.06 -7.15
N ALA A 92 16.70 0.74 -6.97
CA ALA A 92 16.19 0.03 -5.80
C ALA A 92 15.70 -1.36 -6.24
N THR A 93 16.28 -2.41 -5.68
CA THR A 93 15.84 -3.80 -5.87
C THR A 93 15.23 -4.31 -4.57
N ILE A 94 13.95 -4.66 -4.61
CA ILE A 94 13.16 -5.03 -3.43
C ILE A 94 12.66 -6.47 -3.59
N LYS A 95 12.94 -7.36 -2.63
CA LYS A 95 12.32 -8.67 -2.51
C LYS A 95 11.17 -8.60 -1.54
N PHE A 96 10.02 -9.08 -1.95
CA PHE A 96 8.80 -8.98 -1.17
C PHE A 96 7.88 -10.19 -1.36
N LYS A 97 6.91 -10.32 -0.47
CA LYS A 97 5.82 -11.28 -0.58
C LYS A 97 4.51 -10.63 -0.14
N VAL A 98 3.49 -10.71 -1.00
CA VAL A 98 2.11 -10.41 -0.65
C VAL A 98 1.35 -11.72 -0.62
N HIS A 99 0.73 -12.05 0.51
CA HIS A 99 0.05 -13.33 0.69
C HIS A 99 -1.00 -13.28 1.80
N GLY A 100 -1.92 -14.22 1.76
CA GLY A 100 -2.98 -14.37 2.75
C GLY A 100 -3.87 -15.56 2.44
N SER A 101 -4.82 -15.82 3.34
CA SER A 101 -5.79 -16.92 3.22
C SER A 101 -6.88 -16.65 2.17
N GLY A 102 -7.07 -15.39 1.75
CA GLY A 102 -8.04 -15.01 0.74
C GLY A 102 -7.72 -15.64 -0.63
N VAL A 103 -8.71 -16.28 -1.26
CA VAL A 103 -8.56 -16.90 -2.59
C VAL A 103 -9.04 -15.95 -3.68
N ASP A 104 -10.29 -15.47 -3.56
CA ASP A 104 -10.93 -14.59 -4.56
C ASP A 104 -11.00 -13.11 -4.13
N PHE A 105 -10.89 -12.86 -2.83
CA PHE A 105 -10.98 -11.53 -2.23
C PHE A 105 -9.81 -11.30 -1.30
N PHE A 106 -9.00 -10.30 -1.60
CA PHE A 106 -7.81 -9.91 -0.87
C PHE A 106 -7.52 -8.43 -1.17
N GLY A 107 -6.70 -7.80 -0.36
CA GLY A 107 -6.38 -6.35 -0.51
C GLY A 107 -5.71 -5.78 0.73
N ASP A 108 -5.39 -4.47 0.70
CA ASP A 108 -5.54 -3.53 -0.43
C ASP A 108 -4.29 -3.52 -1.31
N GLY A 109 -3.08 -3.53 -0.69
CA GLY A 109 -1.80 -3.50 -1.35
C GLY A 109 -0.74 -2.74 -0.55
N PHE A 110 0.40 -2.48 -1.20
CA PHE A 110 1.50 -1.71 -0.62
C PHE A 110 2.12 -0.76 -1.65
N ALA A 111 2.94 0.17 -1.18
CA ALA A 111 3.63 1.13 -2.04
C ALA A 111 5.09 1.30 -1.64
N PHE A 112 5.94 1.53 -2.65
CA PHE A 112 7.28 2.11 -2.51
C PHE A 112 7.20 3.61 -2.76
N TRP A 113 7.92 4.36 -1.94
CA TRP A 113 7.94 5.81 -1.97
C TRP A 113 9.34 6.37 -2.08
N PHE A 114 9.45 7.44 -2.86
CA PHE A 114 10.57 8.37 -2.87
C PHE A 114 9.99 9.78 -2.83
N THR A 115 9.78 10.33 -1.63
CA THR A 115 8.96 11.53 -1.41
C THR A 115 9.60 12.50 -0.44
N SER A 116 9.26 13.79 -0.56
CA SER A 116 9.72 14.83 0.35
C SER A 116 9.13 14.73 1.76
N GLU A 117 8.01 14.02 1.91
CA GLU A 117 7.31 13.78 3.18
C GLU A 117 7.39 12.30 3.57
N ALA A 118 7.59 12.02 4.85
CA ALA A 118 7.66 10.68 5.41
C ALA A 118 6.79 10.57 6.67
N ASN A 119 6.43 9.34 7.04
CA ASN A 119 5.71 9.01 8.27
C ASN A 119 4.32 9.68 8.41
N GLU A 120 3.71 10.11 7.34
CA GLU A 120 2.35 10.63 7.33
C GLU A 120 1.35 9.55 6.94
N LEU A 121 0.41 9.27 7.85
CA LEU A 121 -0.68 8.33 7.59
C LEU A 121 -1.70 8.94 6.63
N GLY A 122 -2.30 8.09 5.79
CA GLY A 122 -3.32 8.54 4.84
C GLY A 122 -3.91 7.41 4.00
N PRO A 123 -4.75 7.77 3.03
CA PRO A 123 -5.55 6.79 2.29
C PRO A 123 -4.78 6.04 1.21
N VAL A 124 -3.58 6.49 0.80
CA VAL A 124 -2.87 5.90 -0.34
C VAL A 124 -1.95 4.78 0.16
N PHE A 125 -2.44 3.56 0.20
CA PHE A 125 -1.74 2.38 0.73
C PHE A 125 -1.10 2.63 2.10
N GLY A 126 -1.80 3.37 2.99
CA GLY A 126 -1.32 3.72 4.33
C GLY A 126 -0.49 5.00 4.41
N SER A 127 -0.18 5.66 3.31
CA SER A 127 0.50 6.96 3.26
C SER A 127 -0.44 8.09 2.84
N ARG A 128 0.05 9.33 2.99
CA ARG A 128 -0.69 10.55 2.62
C ARG A 128 -1.04 10.57 1.13
N ASP A 129 -2.14 11.24 0.82
CA ASP A 129 -2.45 11.71 -0.53
C ASP A 129 -1.74 13.06 -0.80
N TYR A 130 -1.70 13.51 -2.06
CA TYR A 130 -1.04 14.76 -2.47
C TYR A 130 0.43 14.82 -2.06
N TRP A 131 1.18 13.73 -2.25
CA TRP A 131 2.62 13.68 -1.97
C TRP A 131 3.45 14.43 -3.01
N THR A 132 4.69 14.77 -2.65
CA THR A 132 5.67 15.29 -3.61
C THR A 132 6.76 14.26 -3.85
N GLY A 133 6.89 13.78 -5.09
CA GLY A 133 7.87 12.77 -5.46
C GLY A 133 7.30 11.61 -6.26
N LEU A 134 7.85 10.41 -6.06
CA LEU A 134 7.51 9.19 -6.77
C LEU A 134 6.79 8.20 -5.84
N GLY A 135 5.68 7.62 -6.32
CA GLY A 135 5.05 6.43 -5.76
C GLY A 135 5.06 5.29 -6.79
N VAL A 136 5.38 4.09 -6.33
CA VAL A 136 5.20 2.84 -7.08
C VAL A 136 4.24 1.97 -6.28
N PHE A 137 3.09 1.68 -6.85
CA PHE A 137 1.96 1.05 -6.17
C PHE A 137 1.81 -0.39 -6.60
N PHE A 138 1.65 -1.27 -5.63
CA PHE A 138 1.41 -2.70 -5.79
C PHE A 138 -0.01 -2.98 -5.33
N ASP A 139 -0.96 -2.76 -6.22
CA ASP A 139 -2.39 -2.81 -5.94
C ASP A 139 -2.93 -4.22 -6.16
N THR A 140 -3.56 -4.78 -5.13
CA THR A 140 -4.13 -6.12 -5.18
C THR A 140 -5.65 -6.13 -5.27
N PHE A 141 -6.31 -4.96 -5.07
CA PHE A 141 -7.77 -4.87 -5.00
C PHE A 141 -8.36 -3.90 -6.02
N ASP A 142 -9.27 -4.38 -6.88
CA ASP A 142 -10.03 -3.55 -7.82
C ASP A 142 -11.17 -2.79 -7.12
N ASN A 143 -10.89 -1.56 -6.67
CA ASN A 143 -11.89 -0.67 -6.07
C ASN A 143 -12.95 -0.19 -7.09
N GLY A 144 -12.66 -0.24 -8.38
CA GLY A 144 -13.55 0.21 -9.46
C GLY A 144 -14.58 -0.82 -9.90
N ASN A 145 -14.43 -2.07 -9.50
CA ASN A 145 -15.25 -3.23 -9.92
C ASN A 145 -15.41 -3.34 -11.46
N ARG A 146 -14.45 -2.79 -12.21
CA ARG A 146 -14.56 -2.67 -13.68
C ARG A 146 -13.85 -3.79 -14.42
N ASP A 147 -12.77 -4.31 -13.88
CA ASP A 147 -12.00 -5.34 -14.56
C ASP A 147 -11.11 -6.15 -13.59
N ARG A 148 -11.72 -7.08 -12.87
CA ARG A 148 -11.01 -8.04 -11.98
C ARG A 148 -9.90 -8.82 -12.71
N GLN A 149 -9.90 -8.84 -14.03
CA GLN A 149 -8.90 -9.54 -14.83
C GLN A 149 -7.55 -8.79 -14.88
N ASN A 150 -7.53 -7.52 -14.50
CA ASN A 150 -6.31 -6.69 -14.52
C ASN A 150 -5.64 -6.52 -13.15
N HIS A 151 -6.21 -7.06 -12.06
CA HIS A 151 -5.58 -7.07 -10.73
C HIS A 151 -4.98 -8.44 -10.41
N PRO A 152 -3.86 -8.51 -9.68
CA PRO A 152 -3.03 -7.37 -9.20
C PRO A 152 -2.30 -6.63 -10.31
N TYR A 153 -2.03 -5.34 -10.09
CA TYR A 153 -1.17 -4.58 -11.01
C TYR A 153 -0.16 -3.70 -10.27
N ILE A 154 0.87 -3.28 -11.02
CA ILE A 154 1.88 -2.34 -10.54
C ILE A 154 1.74 -1.06 -11.36
N SER A 155 1.62 0.07 -10.69
CA SER A 155 1.52 1.39 -11.31
C SER A 155 2.53 2.37 -10.74
N VAL A 156 2.82 3.43 -11.51
CA VAL A 156 3.83 4.43 -11.14
C VAL A 156 3.25 5.81 -11.31
N MET A 157 3.35 6.65 -10.28
CA MET A 157 2.89 8.04 -10.33
C MET A 157 3.93 8.97 -9.73
N THR A 158 4.30 10.01 -10.47
CA THR A 158 4.98 11.19 -9.93
C THR A 158 3.96 12.24 -9.58
N ASN A 159 4.16 12.92 -8.46
CA ASN A 159 3.26 13.95 -7.98
C ASN A 159 4.07 15.14 -7.45
N ASP A 160 3.55 16.33 -7.64
CA ASP A 160 4.10 17.59 -7.13
C ASP A 160 3.30 18.15 -5.93
N GLY A 161 2.45 17.33 -5.33
CA GLY A 161 1.56 17.71 -4.24
C GLY A 161 0.19 18.21 -4.68
N THR A 162 -0.12 18.22 -5.99
CA THR A 162 -1.37 18.80 -6.52
C THR A 162 -2.40 17.76 -6.92
N LEU A 163 -2.00 16.52 -7.18
CA LEU A 163 -2.88 15.46 -7.66
C LEU A 163 -3.29 14.52 -6.53
N SER A 164 -4.57 14.14 -6.50
CA SER A 164 -5.08 13.10 -5.62
C SER A 164 -4.99 11.73 -6.29
N TYR A 165 -4.64 10.70 -5.52
CA TYR A 165 -4.69 9.31 -5.98
C TYR A 165 -6.13 8.80 -5.95
N VAL A 166 -6.61 8.24 -7.05
CA VAL A 166 -7.98 7.72 -7.15
C VAL A 166 -7.96 6.20 -7.17
N HIS A 167 -8.33 5.61 -6.04
CA HIS A 167 -8.39 4.16 -5.89
C HIS A 167 -9.38 3.47 -6.83
N GLY A 168 -10.49 4.15 -7.19
CA GLY A 168 -11.56 3.57 -8.00
C GLY A 168 -11.16 3.16 -9.42
N ASP A 169 -10.02 3.61 -9.89
CA ASP A 169 -9.43 3.23 -11.19
C ASP A 169 -7.93 2.90 -11.08
N GLY A 170 -7.44 2.73 -9.85
CA GLY A 170 -6.05 2.45 -9.55
C GLY A 170 -5.10 3.59 -9.89
N GLY A 171 -5.59 4.81 -9.83
CA GLY A 171 -4.84 6.00 -10.21
C GLY A 171 -4.72 6.20 -11.74
N LEU A 172 -5.27 5.32 -12.56
CA LEU A 172 -5.14 5.36 -14.03
C LEU A 172 -5.79 6.59 -14.67
N GLN A 173 -6.72 7.27 -13.99
CA GLN A 173 -7.34 8.50 -14.51
C GLN A 173 -6.34 9.61 -14.85
N HIS A 174 -5.15 9.58 -14.25
CA HIS A 174 -4.06 10.51 -14.56
C HIS A 174 -3.14 10.02 -15.70
N GLY A 175 -3.52 8.92 -16.37
CA GLY A 175 -2.72 8.32 -17.45
C GLY A 175 -1.39 7.75 -16.96
N ILE A 176 -1.33 7.32 -15.69
CA ILE A 176 -0.12 6.75 -15.12
C ILE A 176 0.23 5.40 -15.77
N PRO A 177 1.51 5.13 -16.01
CA PRO A 177 1.93 3.84 -16.56
C PRO A 177 1.73 2.72 -15.54
N ALA A 178 1.21 1.59 -16.02
CA ALA A 178 0.93 0.42 -15.20
C ALA A 178 1.08 -0.88 -15.98
N CYS A 179 1.23 -2.00 -15.28
CA CYS A 179 1.18 -3.35 -15.84
C CYS A 179 0.37 -4.30 -14.95
N HIS A 180 -0.33 -5.24 -15.56
CA HIS A 180 -0.85 -6.41 -14.85
C HIS A 180 0.31 -7.30 -14.40
N SER A 181 0.31 -7.70 -13.12
CA SER A 181 1.43 -8.45 -12.54
C SER A 181 0.94 -9.33 -11.39
N LEU A 182 1.01 -10.65 -11.57
CA LEU A 182 0.54 -11.64 -10.58
C LEU A 182 1.57 -11.85 -9.46
N PHE A 183 1.97 -10.78 -8.78
CA PHE A 183 2.97 -10.81 -7.72
C PHE A 183 2.47 -11.38 -6.38
N ARG A 184 1.15 -11.47 -6.17
CA ARG A 184 0.57 -12.06 -4.97
C ARG A 184 0.75 -13.58 -4.97
N SER A 185 1.24 -14.11 -3.85
CA SER A 185 1.38 -15.56 -3.66
C SER A 185 0.07 -16.19 -3.19
N HIS A 186 -0.31 -17.30 -3.79
CA HIS A 186 -1.49 -18.09 -3.38
C HIS A 186 -1.21 -19.03 -2.21
N THR A 187 0.04 -19.15 -1.78
CA THR A 187 0.42 -20.01 -0.64
C THR A 187 0.70 -19.19 0.59
N ASP A 188 -0.04 -19.45 1.64
CA ASP A 188 0.21 -18.91 2.96
C ASP A 188 1.29 -19.76 3.63
N GLY A 189 2.42 -19.15 3.98
CA GLY A 189 3.52 -19.80 4.67
C GLY A 189 4.86 -19.09 4.44
N PRO A 190 5.83 -19.31 5.32
CA PRO A 190 7.13 -18.64 5.25
C PRO A 190 8.02 -19.18 4.12
N ASN A 191 7.48 -19.97 3.21
CA ASN A 191 8.27 -20.58 2.15
C ASN A 191 8.83 -19.51 1.22
N SER A 192 10.15 -19.29 1.27
CA SER A 192 10.88 -18.30 0.49
C SER A 192 10.84 -18.53 -1.03
N GLN A 193 10.31 -19.66 -1.48
CA GLN A 193 10.29 -20.04 -2.89
C GLN A 193 9.31 -19.26 -3.76
N GLN A 194 8.46 -18.42 -3.14
CA GLN A 194 7.47 -17.59 -3.88
C GLN A 194 7.66 -16.11 -3.63
N LEU A 195 8.89 -15.67 -3.44
CA LEU A 195 9.22 -14.25 -3.36
C LEU A 195 9.17 -13.62 -4.74
N SER A 196 8.57 -12.45 -4.83
CA SER A 196 8.68 -11.60 -6.00
C SER A 196 9.76 -10.55 -5.77
N THR A 197 10.42 -10.13 -6.85
CA THR A 197 11.43 -9.08 -6.82
C THR A 197 11.04 -7.99 -7.80
N VAL A 198 11.06 -6.75 -7.37
CA VAL A 198 10.92 -5.59 -8.23
C VAL A 198 12.23 -4.84 -8.28
N ARG A 199 12.57 -4.32 -9.45
CA ARG A 199 13.69 -3.41 -9.67
C ARG A 199 13.16 -2.10 -10.23
N ILE A 200 13.35 -1.03 -9.49
CA ILE A 200 12.98 0.33 -9.84
C ILE A 200 14.27 1.05 -10.19
N HIS A 201 14.45 1.36 -11.47
CA HIS A 201 15.65 1.98 -11.98
C HIS A 201 15.31 3.35 -12.57
N TYR A 202 15.89 4.37 -11.98
CA TYR A 202 15.78 5.76 -12.43
C TYR A 202 17.09 6.20 -13.04
N THR A 203 17.04 6.65 -14.29
CA THR A 203 18.13 7.35 -14.97
C THR A 203 17.52 8.57 -15.63
N LYS A 204 17.73 9.73 -15.04
CA LYS A 204 17.06 10.99 -15.44
C LYS A 204 17.13 11.22 -16.96
N PRO A 205 16.02 11.45 -17.66
CA PRO A 205 14.64 11.57 -17.15
C PRO A 205 13.81 10.29 -17.33
N LYS A 206 14.39 9.11 -17.23
CA LYS A 206 13.74 7.82 -17.51
C LYS A 206 13.55 7.03 -16.22
N LEU A 207 12.37 6.40 -16.08
CA LEU A 207 12.07 5.45 -15.03
C LEU A 207 11.66 4.11 -15.63
N ILE A 208 12.27 3.05 -15.12
CA ILE A 208 12.02 1.67 -15.50
C ILE A 208 11.61 0.89 -14.27
N VAL A 209 10.57 0.07 -14.40
CA VAL A 209 10.21 -0.93 -13.39
C VAL A 209 10.19 -2.31 -14.04
N ASP A 210 11.07 -3.18 -13.57
CA ASP A 210 11.14 -4.58 -13.97
C ASP A 210 10.70 -5.47 -12.80
N VAL A 211 10.03 -6.58 -13.10
CA VAL A 211 9.58 -7.54 -12.10
C VAL A 211 10.07 -8.94 -12.40
N ASN A 212 10.43 -9.66 -11.35
CA ASN A 212 10.70 -11.09 -11.35
C ASN A 212 9.74 -11.73 -10.37
N LEU A 213 8.80 -12.52 -10.87
CA LEU A 213 7.73 -13.10 -10.07
C LEU A 213 8.10 -14.48 -9.56
N HIS A 214 7.87 -14.71 -8.28
CA HIS A 214 7.97 -16.01 -7.64
C HIS A 214 9.33 -16.71 -7.83
N ASN A 215 10.42 -15.92 -7.74
CA ASN A 215 11.80 -16.38 -7.97
C ASN A 215 12.01 -17.06 -9.34
N SER A 216 11.32 -16.59 -10.37
CA SER A 216 11.54 -17.07 -11.74
C SER A 216 12.90 -16.63 -12.26
N ASP A 217 13.40 -17.31 -13.31
CA ASP A 217 14.66 -16.92 -13.96
C ASP A 217 14.50 -15.74 -14.93
N THR A 218 13.27 -15.22 -15.06
CA THR A 218 12.94 -14.19 -16.07
C THR A 218 12.51 -12.88 -15.42
N TRP A 219 13.03 -11.79 -15.98
CA TRP A 219 12.59 -10.44 -15.68
C TRP A 219 11.61 -9.96 -16.74
N THR A 220 10.52 -9.34 -16.32
CA THR A 220 9.51 -8.77 -17.20
C THR A 220 9.48 -7.26 -17.02
N ARG A 221 9.56 -6.50 -18.12
CA ARG A 221 9.39 -5.05 -18.13
C ARG A 221 7.95 -4.72 -17.81
N CYS A 222 7.73 -4.03 -16.69
CA CYS A 222 6.42 -3.55 -16.26
C CYS A 222 6.18 -2.11 -16.74
N VAL A 223 7.11 -1.21 -16.40
CA VAL A 223 7.01 0.20 -16.76
C VAL A 223 8.30 0.64 -17.43
N ASP A 224 8.16 1.44 -18.51
CA ASP A 224 9.25 2.12 -19.18
C ASP A 224 8.73 3.50 -19.61
N VAL A 225 9.05 4.53 -18.83
CA VAL A 225 8.50 5.88 -19.03
C VAL A 225 9.62 6.91 -19.05
N ASN A 226 9.50 7.86 -19.99
CA ASN A 226 10.38 9.00 -20.11
C ASN A 226 9.70 10.27 -19.60
N GLY A 227 10.49 11.30 -19.31
CA GLY A 227 9.96 12.59 -18.84
C GLY A 227 9.71 12.61 -17.32
N VAL A 228 10.29 11.67 -16.58
CA VAL A 228 10.25 11.66 -15.10
C VAL A 228 11.36 12.54 -14.57
N TYR A 229 10.99 13.64 -13.92
CA TYR A 229 11.90 14.57 -13.29
C TYR A 229 11.60 14.60 -11.79
N LEU A 230 12.47 14.02 -11.00
CA LEU A 230 12.39 14.11 -9.54
C LEU A 230 13.04 15.42 -9.10
N PRO A 231 12.37 16.22 -8.26
CA PRO A 231 12.91 17.50 -7.79
C PRO A 231 14.24 17.33 -7.04
N ALA A 232 15.06 18.38 -6.99
CA ALA A 232 16.40 18.34 -6.37
C ALA A 232 16.40 18.40 -4.83
N GLY A 233 15.25 18.31 -4.18
CA GLY A 233 15.11 18.35 -2.71
C GLY A 233 15.65 17.12 -1.99
N GLY A 234 15.50 17.11 -0.68
CA GLY A 234 15.71 15.92 0.13
C GLY A 234 14.49 15.00 0.04
N TYR A 235 14.71 13.71 -0.12
CA TYR A 235 13.66 12.71 -0.22
C TYR A 235 13.89 11.56 0.74
N TYR A 236 12.80 11.06 1.29
CA TYR A 236 12.77 9.84 2.08
C TYR A 236 12.43 8.65 1.19
N PHE A 237 13.11 7.53 1.41
CA PHE A 237 12.67 6.24 0.91
C PHE A 237 11.75 5.59 1.92
N GLY A 238 10.71 4.94 1.43
CA GLY A 238 9.79 4.28 2.33
C GLY A 238 8.92 3.24 1.67
N PHE A 239 8.29 2.46 2.54
CA PHE A 239 7.28 1.47 2.19
C PHE A 239 6.10 1.65 3.10
N THR A 240 4.90 1.58 2.55
CA THR A 240 3.67 1.57 3.32
C THR A 240 2.72 0.52 2.78
N ALA A 241 1.87 -0.01 3.63
CA ALA A 241 0.82 -0.95 3.26
C ALA A 241 -0.47 -0.65 4.02
N SER A 242 -1.59 -1.02 3.43
CA SER A 242 -2.89 -0.97 4.08
C SER A 242 -3.71 -2.22 3.79
N THR A 243 -4.67 -2.50 4.69
CA THR A 243 -5.75 -3.45 4.52
C THR A 243 -7.06 -2.74 4.87
N GLY A 244 -8.12 -3.03 4.11
CA GLY A 244 -9.49 -2.57 4.35
C GLY A 244 -10.34 -3.66 5.01
N ASP A 245 -11.50 -3.93 4.42
CA ASP A 245 -12.35 -5.08 4.78
C ASP A 245 -11.71 -6.40 4.33
N LEU A 246 -10.90 -6.36 3.29
CA LEU A 246 -10.10 -7.46 2.78
C LEU A 246 -8.66 -7.34 3.29
N THR A 247 -7.96 -8.46 3.38
CA THR A 247 -6.70 -8.53 4.10
C THR A 247 -5.65 -9.35 3.36
N ASP A 248 -4.40 -8.86 3.41
CA ASP A 248 -3.19 -9.58 3.03
C ASP A 248 -2.05 -9.26 4.00
N LYS A 249 -1.07 -10.12 4.04
CA LYS A 249 0.24 -9.86 4.65
C LYS A 249 1.15 -9.23 3.60
N HIS A 250 1.81 -8.13 3.97
CA HIS A 250 2.77 -7.45 3.12
C HIS A 250 4.15 -7.54 3.77
N ASP A 251 5.02 -8.40 3.23
CA ASP A 251 6.33 -8.72 3.79
C ASP A 251 7.45 -8.23 2.88
N ILE A 252 8.39 -7.46 3.41
CA ILE A 252 9.64 -7.02 2.76
C ILE A 252 10.78 -7.92 3.24
N PHE A 253 11.45 -8.60 2.32
CA PHE A 253 12.54 -9.53 2.62
C PHE A 253 13.93 -8.94 2.41
N SER A 254 14.08 -8.04 1.46
CA SER A 254 15.32 -7.28 1.30
C SER A 254 15.12 -6.04 0.45
N ILE A 255 15.96 -5.04 0.70
CA ILE A 255 16.08 -3.81 -0.06
C ILE A 255 17.56 -3.65 -0.41
N SER A 256 17.92 -3.66 -1.69
CA SER A 256 19.24 -3.31 -2.16
C SER A 256 19.17 -2.01 -2.94
N PHE A 257 19.87 -1.00 -2.48
CA PHE A 257 19.89 0.32 -3.09
C PHE A 257 21.27 0.64 -3.65
N ARG A 258 21.32 1.17 -4.87
CA ARG A 258 22.53 1.59 -5.55
C ARG A 258 22.33 2.97 -6.17
N SER A 259 23.39 3.76 -6.25
CA SER A 259 23.37 5.09 -6.85
C SER A 259 24.64 5.36 -7.65
N GLU A 260 24.57 6.30 -8.58
CA GLU A 260 25.70 6.77 -9.39
C GLU A 260 26.84 7.30 -8.53
N ARG A 261 26.52 7.94 -7.40
CA ARG A 261 27.52 8.48 -6.47
C ARG A 261 27.71 7.56 -5.28
N ALA A 262 28.98 7.40 -4.91
CA ALA A 262 29.34 6.72 -3.68
C ALA A 262 28.73 7.47 -2.46
N PRO A 263 28.25 6.77 -1.44
CA PRO A 263 27.92 7.39 -0.16
C PRO A 263 29.14 8.15 0.36
N LYS A 264 28.91 9.36 0.89
CA LYS A 264 29.98 10.08 1.58
C LYS A 264 30.32 9.33 2.86
N ASN A 265 31.47 8.73 2.94
CA ASN A 265 32.00 8.21 4.21
C ASN A 265 32.37 9.41 5.09
N ASP A 266 31.96 9.42 6.34
CA ASP A 266 32.34 10.45 7.31
C ASP A 266 33.85 10.57 7.51
N GLU A 267 34.62 9.57 7.09
CA GLU A 267 36.09 9.58 7.10
C GLU A 267 36.70 10.50 6.01
N ASP A 268 35.96 10.80 4.93
CA ASP A 268 36.42 11.74 3.90
C ASP A 268 36.25 13.23 4.30
N SER A 269 35.66 13.51 5.46
CA SER A 269 35.57 14.88 6.01
C SER A 269 36.91 15.45 6.46
N HIS A 270 37.99 14.68 6.43
CA HIS A 270 39.37 15.08 6.72
C HIS A 270 40.26 15.19 5.49
N VAL A 271 39.71 15.19 4.27
CA VAL A 271 40.45 15.70 3.12
C VAL A 271 40.59 17.19 3.33
N VAL A 272 41.74 17.60 3.83
CA VAL A 272 42.12 18.99 3.92
C VAL A 272 42.07 19.54 2.49
N ASP A 273 41.07 20.34 2.21
CA ASP A 273 41.03 21.12 0.97
C ASP A 273 42.36 21.92 0.90
N PRO A 274 43.22 21.65 -0.08
CA PRO A 274 44.50 22.39 -0.19
C PRO A 274 44.29 23.89 -0.36
N ASP A 275 43.09 24.33 -0.71
CA ASP A 275 42.69 25.75 -0.79
C ASP A 275 41.91 26.22 0.45
N ALA A 276 41.77 25.37 1.50
CA ALA A 276 41.16 25.80 2.75
C ALA A 276 42.01 26.86 3.44
N PRO A 277 41.38 27.95 3.93
CA PRO A 277 42.15 29.02 4.60
C PRO A 277 42.87 28.49 5.83
N THR A 278 44.10 28.89 6.00
CA THR A 278 44.93 28.57 7.17
C THR A 278 44.34 29.15 8.45
N ASP A 279 44.76 28.67 9.63
CA ASP A 279 44.28 29.16 10.92
C ASP A 279 44.43 30.67 11.05
N ASP A 280 45.53 31.27 10.52
CA ASP A 280 45.78 32.69 10.50
C ASP A 280 44.81 33.45 9.56
N GLU A 281 44.46 32.85 8.41
CA GLU A 281 43.46 33.40 7.48
C GLU A 281 42.06 33.30 8.05
N MET A 282 41.71 32.19 8.77
CA MET A 282 40.46 32.05 9.50
C MET A 282 40.32 33.06 10.63
N GLU A 283 41.38 33.39 11.35
CA GLU A 283 41.36 34.46 12.35
C GLU A 283 41.13 35.83 11.71
N GLY A 284 41.72 36.07 10.54
CA GLY A 284 41.47 37.24 9.72
C GLY A 284 40.00 37.34 9.25
N ILE A 285 39.41 36.24 8.76
CA ILE A 285 38.01 36.15 8.34
C ILE A 285 37.08 36.37 9.54
N ASN A 286 37.34 35.75 10.68
CA ASN A 286 36.56 35.91 11.90
C ASN A 286 36.57 37.36 12.41
N ASN A 287 37.68 38.08 12.28
CA ASN A 287 37.77 39.49 12.63
C ASN A 287 36.96 40.36 11.66
N ILE A 288 37.02 40.10 10.35
CA ILE A 288 36.20 40.77 9.33
C ILE A 288 34.71 40.53 9.56
N VAL A 289 34.29 39.27 9.84
CA VAL A 289 32.91 38.93 10.15
C VAL A 289 32.40 39.65 11.41
N LYS A 290 33.26 39.83 12.39
CA LYS A 290 32.95 40.55 13.63
C LYS A 290 32.81 42.06 13.41
N GLU A 291 33.66 42.65 12.57
CA GLU A 291 33.64 44.05 12.24
C GLU A 291 32.52 44.45 11.26
N THR A 292 32.17 43.60 10.32
CA THR A 292 31.15 43.90 9.28
C THR A 292 29.69 43.81 9.77
N GLY A 293 29.47 43.46 11.02
CA GLY A 293 28.09 43.34 11.56
C GLY A 293 27.26 42.19 11.03
N ILE A 294 27.85 41.28 10.21
CA ILE A 294 27.15 40.11 9.64
C ILE A 294 26.59 39.22 10.76
N VAL A 295 27.36 39.02 11.83
CA VAL A 295 26.90 38.22 13.00
C VAL A 295 25.68 38.89 13.65
N LYS A 296 25.63 40.20 13.70
CA LYS A 296 24.51 40.95 14.26
C LYS A 296 23.27 40.87 13.35
N ALA A 297 23.46 40.91 12.02
CA ALA A 297 22.36 40.73 11.05
C ALA A 297 21.82 39.32 11.09
N LEU A 298 22.68 38.29 11.14
CA LEU A 298 22.27 36.88 11.28
C LEU A 298 21.51 36.61 12.59
N LYS A 299 21.90 37.26 13.70
CA LYS A 299 21.23 37.16 14.98
C LYS A 299 19.82 37.77 14.92
N VAL A 300 19.69 38.96 14.33
CA VAL A 300 18.38 39.61 14.13
C VAL A 300 17.49 38.74 13.26
N GLN A 301 18.01 38.15 12.19
CA GLN A 301 17.25 37.24 11.33
C GLN A 301 16.87 35.92 12.07
N GLY A 302 17.73 35.42 12.93
CA GLY A 302 17.45 34.27 13.80
C GLY A 302 16.32 34.56 14.80
N ASP A 303 16.34 35.76 15.41
CA ASP A 303 15.30 36.19 16.35
C ASP A 303 13.93 36.36 15.64
N GLU A 304 13.89 36.91 14.42
CA GLU A 304 12.66 36.99 13.61
C GLU A 304 12.11 35.61 13.20
N HIS A 305 13.00 34.66 12.88
CA HIS A 305 12.58 33.30 12.61
C HIS A 305 12.02 32.62 13.85
N GLN A 306 12.61 32.84 15.01
CA GLN A 306 12.14 32.30 16.28
C GLN A 306 10.74 32.83 16.66
N GLU A 307 10.49 34.11 16.40
CA GLU A 307 9.17 34.73 16.62
C GLU A 307 8.13 34.13 15.69
N ARG A 308 8.44 33.96 14.38
CA ARG A 308 7.55 33.28 13.42
C ARG A 308 7.24 31.84 13.80
N ILE A 309 8.23 31.09 14.27
CA ILE A 309 8.03 29.71 14.75
C ILE A 309 7.06 29.70 15.94
N THR A 310 7.20 30.66 16.85
CA THR A 310 6.33 30.79 18.03
C THR A 310 4.87 31.11 17.62
N ASP A 311 4.69 31.99 16.65
CA ASP A 311 3.38 32.32 16.11
C ASP A 311 2.72 31.13 15.39
N ILE A 312 3.49 30.43 14.57
CA ILE A 312 2.99 29.20 13.89
C ILE A 312 2.60 28.16 14.92
N LYS A 313 3.39 27.94 15.95
CA LYS A 313 3.08 27.01 17.03
C LYS A 313 1.78 27.37 17.74
N TYR A 314 1.58 28.65 18.09
CA TYR A 314 0.37 29.14 18.72
C TYR A 314 -0.88 28.94 17.83
N HIS A 315 -0.77 29.24 16.53
CA HIS A 315 -1.86 29.00 15.58
C HIS A 315 -2.18 27.51 15.45
N LEU A 316 -1.16 26.65 15.38
CA LEU A 316 -1.34 25.19 15.28
C LEU A 316 -2.03 24.63 16.52
N GLU A 317 -1.61 25.05 17.73
CA GLU A 317 -2.23 24.63 19.00
C GLU A 317 -3.73 25.03 19.05
N ASN A 318 -4.09 26.20 18.55
CA ASN A 318 -5.48 26.64 18.50
C ASN A 318 -6.30 25.85 17.47
N GLN A 319 -5.73 25.51 16.31
CA GLN A 319 -6.39 24.64 15.33
C GLN A 319 -6.62 23.23 15.87
N VAL A 320 -5.63 22.65 16.55
CA VAL A 320 -5.74 21.34 17.18
C VAL A 320 -6.82 21.33 18.26
N LYS A 321 -6.91 22.39 19.08
CA LYS A 321 -8.02 22.54 20.07
C LYS A 321 -9.38 22.62 19.40
N GLY A 322 -9.51 23.38 18.31
CA GLY A 322 -10.75 23.48 17.54
C GLY A 322 -11.16 22.13 16.91
N LEU A 323 -10.19 21.42 16.36
CA LEU A 323 -10.41 20.11 15.77
C LEU A 323 -10.84 19.07 16.81
N ASN A 324 -10.21 19.05 17.99
CA ASN A 324 -10.58 18.16 19.09
C ASN A 324 -12.01 18.46 19.62
N ALA A 325 -12.40 19.72 19.70
CA ALA A 325 -13.76 20.10 20.06
C ALA A 325 -14.80 19.63 19.03
N HIS A 326 -14.45 19.75 17.73
CA HIS A 326 -15.31 19.28 16.65
C HIS A 326 -15.44 17.75 16.66
N LEU A 327 -14.33 17.03 16.86
CA LEU A 327 -14.29 15.58 16.97
C LEU A 327 -15.16 15.10 18.14
N SER A 328 -15.03 15.70 19.32
CA SER A 328 -15.87 15.37 20.48
C SER A 328 -17.36 15.59 20.21
N SER A 329 -17.71 16.64 19.47
CA SER A 329 -19.10 16.90 19.05
C SER A 329 -19.61 15.83 18.08
N MET A 330 -18.76 15.37 17.14
CA MET A 330 -19.12 14.29 16.21
C MET A 330 -19.28 12.95 16.92
N ILE A 331 -18.40 12.61 17.86
CA ILE A 331 -18.52 11.41 18.68
C ILE A 331 -19.85 11.40 19.42
N GLY A 332 -20.22 12.48 20.09
CA GLY A 332 -21.51 12.57 20.80
C GLY A 332 -22.74 12.43 19.89
N LYS A 333 -22.65 12.88 18.63
CA LYS A 333 -23.72 12.65 17.64
C LYS A 333 -23.80 11.19 17.20
N LEU A 334 -22.66 10.52 17.02
CA LEU A 334 -22.61 9.11 16.65
C LEU A 334 -23.16 8.23 17.77
N GLU A 335 -22.80 8.50 19.02
CA GLU A 335 -23.33 7.79 20.19
C GLU A 335 -24.87 7.93 20.31
N ALA A 336 -25.40 9.13 20.05
CA ALA A 336 -26.85 9.34 20.03
C ALA A 336 -27.55 8.59 18.88
N GLN A 337 -26.93 8.48 17.70
CA GLN A 337 -27.44 7.71 16.58
C GLN A 337 -27.38 6.19 16.85
N GLU A 338 -26.35 5.72 17.51
CA GLU A 338 -26.21 4.31 17.92
C GLU A 338 -27.31 3.92 18.91
N GLU A 339 -27.62 4.79 19.89
CA GLU A 339 -28.69 4.56 20.84
C GLU A 339 -30.08 4.51 20.16
N GLU A 340 -30.34 5.44 19.23
CA GLU A 340 -31.58 5.45 18.43
C GLU A 340 -31.69 4.19 17.56
N MET A 341 -30.62 3.75 16.91
CA MET A 341 -30.62 2.55 16.08
C MET A 341 -30.85 1.29 16.91
N THR A 342 -30.27 1.23 18.11
CA THR A 342 -30.47 0.13 19.06
C THR A 342 -31.93 0.04 19.49
N GLU A 343 -32.57 1.16 19.74
CA GLU A 343 -34.02 1.19 20.08
C GLU A 343 -34.89 0.76 18.89
N GLN A 344 -34.55 1.17 17.68
CA GLN A 344 -35.24 0.73 16.46
C GLN A 344 -35.09 -0.78 16.22
N LEU A 345 -33.92 -1.34 16.44
CA LEU A 345 -33.67 -2.80 16.36
C LEU A 345 -34.54 -3.56 17.37
N LYS A 346 -34.61 -3.07 18.61
CA LYS A 346 -35.43 -3.69 19.64
C LYS A 346 -36.92 -3.68 19.27
N ARG A 347 -37.42 -2.58 18.71
CA ARG A 347 -38.82 -2.49 18.22
C ARG A 347 -39.06 -3.46 17.05
N LEU A 348 -38.09 -3.63 16.16
CA LEU A 348 -38.16 -4.60 15.06
C LEU A 348 -38.18 -6.05 15.57
N GLU A 349 -37.38 -6.37 16.57
CA GLU A 349 -37.39 -7.69 17.21
C GLU A 349 -38.72 -8.00 17.89
N GLU A 350 -39.31 -7.03 18.60
CA GLU A 350 -40.64 -7.18 19.20
C GLU A 350 -41.74 -7.42 18.15
N LEU A 351 -41.70 -6.63 17.04
CA LEU A 351 -42.65 -6.78 15.92
C LEU A 351 -42.49 -8.14 15.21
N THR A 352 -41.25 -8.56 14.95
CA THR A 352 -40.99 -9.87 14.32
C THR A 352 -41.34 -11.01 15.24
N GLY A 353 -41.07 -10.92 16.54
CA GLY A 353 -41.48 -11.90 17.55
C GLY A 353 -43.00 -12.04 17.62
N HIS A 354 -43.72 -10.91 17.56
CA HIS A 354 -45.19 -10.92 17.54
C HIS A 354 -45.74 -11.56 16.25
N HIS A 355 -45.14 -11.27 15.11
CA HIS A 355 -45.52 -11.84 13.80
C HIS A 355 -45.23 -13.35 13.75
N LEU A 356 -44.09 -13.78 14.26
CA LEU A 356 -43.73 -15.21 14.31
C LEU A 356 -44.69 -16.00 15.22
N SER A 357 -45.09 -15.46 16.37
CA SER A 357 -46.05 -16.08 17.27
C SER A 357 -47.46 -16.17 16.65
N HIS A 358 -47.84 -15.17 15.84
CA HIS A 358 -49.10 -15.18 15.11
C HIS A 358 -49.12 -16.26 13.99
N VAL A 359 -48.05 -16.33 13.21
CA VAL A 359 -47.89 -17.37 12.15
C VAL A 359 -47.81 -18.77 12.74
N GLN A 360 -47.14 -18.97 13.86
CA GLN A 360 -47.13 -20.27 14.56
C GLN A 360 -48.53 -20.66 15.05
N LYS A 361 -49.31 -19.72 15.58
CA LYS A 361 -50.65 -19.95 16.05
C LYS A 361 -51.62 -20.30 14.89
N GLU A 362 -51.50 -19.65 13.75
CA GLU A 362 -52.24 -19.97 12.53
C GLU A 362 -51.84 -21.34 11.96
N HIS A 363 -50.56 -21.71 11.98
CA HIS A 363 -50.09 -23.01 11.52
C HIS A 363 -50.52 -24.14 12.45
N GLU A 364 -50.62 -23.92 13.74
CA GLU A 364 -51.19 -24.89 14.72
C GLU A 364 -52.72 -25.07 14.50
N LEU A 365 -53.46 -23.98 14.30
CA LEU A 365 -54.89 -24.00 13.96
C LEU A 365 -55.15 -24.69 12.62
N GLY A 366 -54.30 -24.48 11.64
CA GLY A 366 -54.36 -25.15 10.33
C GLY A 366 -54.17 -26.68 10.45
N LYS A 367 -53.21 -27.14 11.25
CA LYS A 367 -52.99 -28.57 11.54
C LYS A 367 -54.19 -29.22 12.23
N GLN A 368 -54.85 -28.51 13.13
CA GLN A 368 -56.01 -29.03 13.85
C GLN A 368 -57.23 -29.09 12.94
N SER A 369 -57.38 -28.17 12.01
CA SER A 369 -58.50 -28.12 11.04
C SER A 369 -58.50 -29.31 10.07
N TRP A 370 -57.36 -29.88 9.70
CA TRP A 370 -57.29 -31.04 8.80
C TRP A 370 -57.50 -32.39 9.47
N ARG A 371 -57.33 -32.50 10.78
CA ARG A 371 -57.52 -33.74 11.54
C ARG A 371 -58.97 -34.19 11.54
N MET A 372 -59.94 -33.30 11.67
CA MET A 372 -61.35 -33.62 11.70
C MET A 372 -61.89 -34.11 10.36
N PRO A 373 -61.67 -33.51 9.19
CA PRO A 373 -62.04 -34.05 7.89
C PRO A 373 -61.46 -35.43 7.62
N PHE A 374 -60.20 -35.65 8.00
CA PHE A 374 -59.49 -36.91 7.80
C PHE A 374 -60.12 -38.08 8.68
N LEU A 375 -60.43 -37.75 9.92
CA LEU A 375 -61.16 -38.75 10.80
C LEU A 375 -62.55 -39.10 10.25
N ILE A 376 -63.28 -38.12 9.75
CA ILE A 376 -64.60 -38.37 9.12
C ILE A 376 -64.47 -39.30 7.89
N LEU A 377 -63.42 -39.00 7.07
CA LEU A 377 -63.20 -39.85 5.87
C LEU A 377 -62.81 -41.29 6.23
N ILE A 378 -62.04 -41.54 7.29
CA ILE A 378 -61.74 -42.89 7.79
C ILE A 378 -63.02 -43.57 8.30
N ILE A 379 -63.86 -42.86 9.07
CA ILE A 379 -65.12 -43.47 9.56
C ILE A 379 -66.04 -43.86 8.41
N LEU A 380 -66.19 -42.99 7.39
CA LEU A 380 -67.00 -43.30 6.19
C LEU A 380 -66.44 -44.51 5.43
N MET A 381 -65.12 -44.63 5.30
CA MET A 381 -64.47 -45.76 4.66
C MET A 381 -64.70 -47.05 5.42
N VAL A 382 -64.64 -47.05 6.76
CA VAL A 382 -64.97 -48.25 7.60
C VAL A 382 -66.43 -48.62 7.47
N LEU A 383 -67.37 -47.66 7.48
CA LEU A 383 -68.78 -47.91 7.28
C LEU A 383 -69.06 -48.46 5.89
N PHE A 384 -68.42 -47.99 4.85
CA PHE A 384 -68.50 -48.47 3.49
C PHE A 384 -68.02 -49.92 3.38
N VAL A 385 -66.87 -50.27 3.96
CA VAL A 385 -66.33 -51.62 4.00
C VAL A 385 -67.29 -52.57 4.75
N ALA A 386 -67.83 -52.14 5.90
CA ALA A 386 -68.80 -52.92 6.67
C ALA A 386 -70.12 -53.17 5.88
N TYR A 387 -70.58 -52.10 5.18
CA TYR A 387 -71.76 -52.24 4.29
C TYR A 387 -71.48 -53.21 3.12
N ALA A 388 -70.36 -53.07 2.44
CA ALA A 388 -69.99 -53.97 1.34
C ALA A 388 -69.85 -55.43 1.81
N TYR A 389 -69.23 -55.60 2.99
CA TYR A 389 -69.14 -56.94 3.59
C TYR A 389 -70.51 -57.55 3.89
N ARG A 390 -71.44 -56.84 4.52
CA ARG A 390 -72.81 -57.28 4.73
C ARG A 390 -73.53 -57.59 3.42
N ARG A 391 -73.34 -56.79 2.40
CA ARG A 391 -73.93 -56.97 1.09
C ARG A 391 -73.39 -58.24 0.39
N CYS A 392 -72.08 -58.51 0.53
CA CYS A 392 -71.48 -59.75 0.05
C CYS A 392 -72.03 -61.01 0.77
N GLN A 393 -72.21 -60.96 2.09
CA GLN A 393 -72.85 -62.04 2.84
C GLN A 393 -74.32 -62.33 2.41
N GLN A 394 -75.11 -61.28 2.21
CA GLN A 394 -76.51 -61.45 1.70
C GLN A 394 -76.53 -62.07 0.30
N ILE A 395 -75.60 -61.78 -0.57
CA ILE A 395 -75.48 -62.35 -1.91
C ILE A 395 -75.05 -63.84 -1.83
N GLN A 396 -74.19 -64.18 -0.84
CA GLN A 396 -73.82 -65.60 -0.64
C GLN A 396 -74.96 -66.42 -0.07
N GLU A 397 -75.78 -65.88 0.86
CA GLU A 397 -76.96 -66.56 1.39
C GLU A 397 -78.08 -66.76 0.35
N THR A 398 -78.20 -65.83 -0.62
CA THR A 398 -79.20 -65.98 -1.70
C THR A 398 -78.78 -66.91 -2.83
N LYS A 399 -77.54 -67.44 -2.86
CA LYS A 399 -77.05 -68.44 -3.81
C LYS A 399 -77.10 -69.89 -3.30
N ILE A 400 -77.57 -70.10 -2.07
CA ILE A 400 -77.67 -71.43 -1.42
C ILE A 400 -79.13 -71.87 -1.27
N MET A 401 -80.12 -71.24 -1.92
CA MET A 401 -81.45 -71.72 -2.09
C MET A 401 -81.72 -72.19 -3.52
#